data_6b79d7a88f72a5c6cd09ac47c7158bc4
#
_entry.id   6b79d7a88f72a5c6cd09ac47c7158bc4
#
_cell.length_a   1.000
_cell.length_b   1.000
_cell.length_c   1.000
_cell.angle_alpha   90.00
_cell.angle_beta   90.00
_cell.angle_gamma   90.00
#
_symmetry.space_group_name_H-M   'P 1'
#
loop_
_entity.id
_entity.type
_entity.pdbx_description
1 polymer ?
#
loop_
_entity_poly.entity_id
_entity_poly.type
_entity_poly.pdbx_seq_one_letter_code
_entity_poly.pdbx_strand_id
1 'polypeptide(L)'
;MAAITGRMIDQAFSDLKDTCGGVRNDYFGLLYLEKECGLPREKAVNQVAFGGNDYGVDGFHFDSERRNLYLYQFKYSPSHALFKSSLQRLIDIGMERIFISPNKDDAKNQLVLQLRSCMIENRALIDQVCFRFVFTGDPAEAERSQVLDKLREDLENKKFLIDQFFTDRPVTLVVEFRSVDGKVGPVADTKKTRVYDLALTDLLTQAGPHGETMHIGFIRLVDLNAIHRDMGQRFFERNIRYGLGNSEAVNRAISRALKQIVLDGTEPPAVFAFNHNGITLFAEKVERANGTYRVTAPRLLNGAQTVTTLAEFLNTNK
;
A
#
# COMPACT_ATOMS: atom_id res chain seq x y z
N MET A 1 -14.62 -2.11 16.64
CA MET A 1 -15.69 -2.69 15.77
C MET A 1 -15.90 -4.15 16.15
N ALA A 2 -17.12 -4.71 16.02
CA ALA A 2 -17.37 -6.12 16.37
C ALA A 2 -16.75 -7.02 15.28
N ALA A 3 -15.92 -8.00 15.71
CA ALA A 3 -15.27 -8.95 14.80
C ALA A 3 -16.28 -9.69 13.90
N ILE A 4 -15.89 -10.00 12.68
CA ILE A 4 -16.69 -10.83 11.78
C ILE A 4 -16.55 -12.29 12.23
N THR A 5 -17.65 -12.89 12.66
CA THR A 5 -17.64 -14.27 13.16
C THR A 5 -18.18 -15.26 12.12
N GLY A 6 -17.80 -16.55 12.25
CA GLY A 6 -18.32 -17.60 11.39
C GLY A 6 -19.86 -17.68 11.39
N ARG A 7 -20.48 -17.45 12.57
CA ARG A 7 -21.96 -17.42 12.71
C ARG A 7 -22.60 -16.31 11.87
N MET A 8 -21.94 -15.14 11.78
CA MET A 8 -22.44 -14.05 10.93
C MET A 8 -22.34 -14.37 9.45
N ILE A 9 -21.28 -15.09 9.06
CA ILE A 9 -21.10 -15.55 7.67
C ILE A 9 -22.18 -16.59 7.35
N ASP A 10 -22.45 -17.54 8.25
CA ASP A 10 -23.50 -18.55 8.10
C ASP A 10 -24.89 -17.92 7.94
N GLN A 11 -25.17 -16.89 8.75
CA GLN A 11 -26.42 -16.15 8.69
C GLN A 11 -26.57 -15.41 7.34
N ALA A 12 -25.55 -14.65 6.94
CA ALA A 12 -25.57 -13.91 5.68
C ALA A 12 -25.70 -14.86 4.48
N PHE A 13 -25.01 -16.00 4.50
CA PHE A 13 -25.14 -17.05 3.48
C PHE A 13 -26.56 -17.59 3.43
N SER A 14 -27.15 -17.94 4.60
CA SER A 14 -28.53 -18.46 4.66
C SER A 14 -29.55 -17.47 4.11
N ASP A 15 -29.38 -16.19 4.44
CA ASP A 15 -30.34 -15.14 4.08
C ASP A 15 -30.28 -14.74 2.60
N LEU A 16 -29.11 -14.86 1.97
CA LEU A 16 -28.87 -14.26 0.66
C LEU A 16 -28.45 -15.25 -0.44
N LYS A 17 -28.20 -16.53 -0.13
CA LYS A 17 -27.72 -17.51 -1.12
C LYS A 17 -28.65 -17.69 -2.32
N ASP A 18 -29.96 -17.60 -2.10
CA ASP A 18 -30.95 -17.79 -3.15
C ASP A 18 -31.01 -16.58 -4.11
N THR A 19 -30.56 -15.40 -3.64
CA THR A 19 -30.54 -14.16 -4.43
C THR A 19 -29.17 -13.91 -5.07
N CYS A 20 -28.09 -14.12 -4.30
CA CYS A 20 -26.73 -13.77 -4.72
C CYS A 20 -25.95 -14.99 -5.26
N GLY A 21 -26.35 -16.21 -4.89
CA GLY A 21 -25.62 -17.44 -5.22
C GLY A 21 -24.30 -17.55 -4.47
N GLY A 22 -23.28 -18.15 -5.13
CA GLY A 22 -21.94 -18.31 -4.58
C GLY A 22 -21.83 -19.34 -3.47
N VAL A 23 -20.72 -19.28 -2.74
CA VAL A 23 -20.43 -20.17 -1.61
C VAL A 23 -20.28 -19.41 -0.32
N ARG A 24 -20.39 -20.11 0.80
CA ARG A 24 -20.31 -19.53 2.16
C ARG A 24 -19.18 -18.50 2.35
N ASN A 25 -18.00 -18.79 1.81
CA ASN A 25 -16.84 -17.92 1.99
C ASN A 25 -16.95 -16.57 1.26
N ASP A 26 -17.75 -16.45 0.23
CA ASP A 26 -17.97 -15.19 -0.49
C ASP A 26 -18.65 -14.15 0.41
N TYR A 27 -19.48 -14.62 1.36
CA TYR A 27 -20.18 -13.77 2.33
C TYR A 27 -19.28 -13.17 3.41
N PHE A 28 -18.06 -13.68 3.56
CA PHE A 28 -17.05 -13.00 4.35
C PHE A 28 -16.65 -11.67 3.72
N GLY A 29 -16.45 -11.62 2.41
CA GLY A 29 -16.19 -10.39 1.66
C GLY A 29 -17.34 -9.39 1.76
N LEU A 30 -18.57 -9.86 1.64
CA LEU A 30 -19.77 -9.02 1.81
C LEU A 30 -19.78 -8.34 3.17
N LEU A 31 -19.63 -9.12 4.25
CA LEU A 31 -19.62 -8.59 5.61
C LEU A 31 -18.45 -7.66 5.88
N TYR A 32 -17.30 -7.90 5.25
CA TYR A 32 -16.15 -7.02 5.34
C TYR A 32 -16.44 -5.66 4.71
N LEU A 33 -16.99 -5.61 3.51
CA LEU A 33 -17.33 -4.37 2.85
C LEU A 33 -18.41 -3.59 3.62
N GLU A 34 -19.41 -4.26 4.18
CA GLU A 34 -20.43 -3.62 5.02
C GLU A 34 -19.82 -3.00 6.29
N LYS A 35 -18.98 -3.75 7.01
CA LYS A 35 -18.52 -3.35 8.34
C LYS A 35 -17.29 -2.49 8.36
N GLU A 36 -16.31 -2.83 7.51
CA GLU A 36 -15.01 -2.16 7.50
C GLU A 36 -14.95 -1.00 6.49
N CYS A 37 -15.71 -1.12 5.36
CA CYS A 37 -15.79 -0.04 4.38
C CYS A 37 -17.05 0.81 4.56
N GLY A 38 -17.98 0.43 5.47
CA GLY A 38 -19.20 1.19 5.73
C GLY A 38 -20.20 1.19 4.58
N LEU A 39 -20.12 0.21 3.68
CA LEU A 39 -21.01 0.15 2.52
C LEU A 39 -22.40 -0.35 2.91
N PRO A 40 -23.48 0.27 2.40
CA PRO A 40 -24.80 -0.31 2.44
C PRO A 40 -24.81 -1.67 1.75
N ARG A 41 -25.60 -2.65 2.27
CA ARG A 41 -25.69 -4.01 1.74
C ARG A 41 -25.89 -4.08 0.23
N GLU A 42 -26.80 -3.28 -0.28
CA GLU A 42 -27.12 -3.21 -1.71
C GLU A 42 -25.90 -2.84 -2.58
N LYS A 43 -25.03 -1.97 -2.08
CA LYS A 43 -23.77 -1.62 -2.76
C LYS A 43 -22.72 -2.71 -2.56
N ALA A 44 -22.59 -3.26 -1.36
CA ALA A 44 -21.62 -4.29 -1.03
C ALA A 44 -21.84 -5.58 -1.85
N VAL A 45 -23.09 -6.01 -2.04
CA VAL A 45 -23.45 -7.15 -2.90
C VAL A 45 -22.93 -6.97 -4.33
N ASN A 46 -22.98 -5.78 -4.87
CA ASN A 46 -22.50 -5.49 -6.22
C ASN A 46 -20.96 -5.40 -6.33
N GLN A 47 -20.26 -5.39 -5.20
CA GLN A 47 -18.79 -5.24 -5.13
C GLN A 47 -18.09 -6.52 -4.62
N VAL A 48 -18.80 -7.65 -4.54
CA VAL A 48 -18.28 -8.97 -4.15
C VAL A 48 -18.55 -9.99 -5.25
N ALA A 49 -17.60 -10.86 -5.50
CA ALA A 49 -17.79 -12.03 -6.35
C ALA A 49 -18.57 -13.12 -5.62
N PHE A 50 -19.69 -13.54 -6.18
CA PHE A 50 -20.41 -14.71 -5.73
C PHE A 50 -20.20 -15.85 -6.75
N GLY A 51 -19.22 -16.71 -6.47
CA GLY A 51 -18.84 -17.82 -7.35
C GLY A 51 -17.48 -17.63 -8.04
N GLY A 52 -17.22 -18.39 -9.09
CA GLY A 52 -15.93 -18.42 -9.77
C GLY A 52 -15.77 -17.39 -10.89
N ASN A 53 -14.60 -17.43 -11.55
CA ASN A 53 -14.17 -16.54 -12.64
C ASN A 53 -13.91 -15.08 -12.25
N ASP A 54 -13.52 -14.87 -11.00
CA ASP A 54 -13.14 -13.58 -10.41
C ASP A 54 -11.72 -13.11 -10.78
N TYR A 55 -10.97 -13.96 -11.50
CA TYR A 55 -9.58 -13.71 -11.90
C TYR A 55 -8.62 -13.41 -10.73
N GLY A 56 -8.96 -13.90 -9.53
CA GLY A 56 -8.17 -13.67 -8.32
C GLY A 56 -8.55 -12.39 -7.59
N VAL A 57 -9.73 -11.80 -7.85
CA VAL A 57 -10.27 -10.65 -7.11
C VAL A 57 -11.67 -11.02 -6.60
N ASP A 58 -11.79 -11.19 -5.28
CA ASP A 58 -13.07 -11.57 -4.64
C ASP A 58 -13.98 -10.36 -4.39
N GLY A 59 -13.48 -9.13 -4.48
CA GLY A 59 -14.25 -7.91 -4.31
C GLY A 59 -13.46 -6.65 -4.62
N PHE A 60 -14.15 -5.51 -4.70
CA PHE A 60 -13.50 -4.20 -4.84
C PHE A 60 -14.24 -3.10 -4.07
N HIS A 61 -13.55 -2.01 -3.82
CA HIS A 61 -14.14 -0.78 -3.29
C HIS A 61 -13.31 0.43 -3.74
N PHE A 62 -13.96 1.46 -4.24
CA PHE A 62 -13.33 2.74 -4.52
C PHE A 62 -13.62 3.72 -3.38
N ASP A 63 -12.58 4.09 -2.64
CA ASP A 63 -12.61 5.14 -1.61
C ASP A 63 -12.30 6.48 -2.30
N SER A 64 -13.34 7.27 -2.52
CA SER A 64 -13.21 8.56 -3.22
C SER A 64 -12.50 9.63 -2.39
N GLU A 65 -12.54 9.54 -1.05
CA GLU A 65 -11.85 10.50 -0.17
C GLU A 65 -10.34 10.26 -0.21
N ARG A 66 -9.92 9.00 -0.16
CA ARG A 66 -8.50 8.61 -0.25
C ARG A 66 -8.01 8.45 -1.69
N ARG A 67 -8.92 8.46 -2.66
CA ARG A 67 -8.67 8.24 -4.08
C ARG A 67 -8.00 6.88 -4.36
N ASN A 68 -8.34 5.87 -3.55
CA ASN A 68 -7.78 4.53 -3.59
C ASN A 68 -8.80 3.52 -4.13
N LEU A 69 -8.41 2.75 -5.12
CA LEU A 69 -9.14 1.58 -5.58
C LEU A 69 -8.59 0.34 -4.86
N TYR A 70 -9.37 -0.24 -3.99
CA TYR A 70 -9.05 -1.49 -3.32
C TYR A 70 -9.59 -2.68 -4.10
N LEU A 71 -8.72 -3.65 -4.36
CA LEU A 71 -9.04 -4.95 -4.95
C LEU A 71 -8.78 -6.02 -3.90
N TYR A 72 -9.80 -6.74 -3.52
CA TYR A 72 -9.75 -7.65 -2.36
C TYR A 72 -9.61 -9.10 -2.76
N GLN A 73 -8.85 -9.83 -1.93
CA GLN A 73 -8.92 -11.28 -1.77
C GLN A 73 -9.35 -11.60 -0.35
N PHE A 74 -10.36 -12.42 -0.19
CA PHE A 74 -10.95 -12.77 1.10
C PHE A 74 -10.75 -14.25 1.46
N LYS A 75 -10.18 -14.53 2.63
CA LYS A 75 -10.04 -15.89 3.16
C LYS A 75 -10.45 -15.90 4.63
N TYR A 76 -11.62 -16.44 4.95
CA TYR A 76 -12.00 -16.65 6.35
C TYR A 76 -11.21 -17.83 6.94
N SER A 77 -9.94 -17.59 7.17
CA SER A 77 -8.95 -18.57 7.66
C SER A 77 -7.77 -17.83 8.30
N PRO A 78 -7.13 -18.39 9.33
CA PRO A 78 -5.89 -17.84 9.86
C PRO A 78 -4.67 -18.09 8.95
N SER A 79 -4.78 -19.00 7.96
CA SER A 79 -3.65 -19.39 7.13
C SER A 79 -3.47 -18.45 5.93
N HIS A 80 -2.36 -17.69 5.92
CA HIS A 80 -1.93 -16.87 4.79
C HIS A 80 -1.51 -17.70 3.57
N ALA A 81 -1.17 -18.98 3.74
CA ALA A 81 -0.77 -19.85 2.64
C ALA A 81 -1.87 -20.02 1.57
N LEU A 82 -3.14 -19.82 1.95
CA LEU A 82 -4.28 -19.87 1.03
C LEU A 82 -4.27 -18.77 -0.03
N PHE A 83 -3.50 -17.70 0.17
CA PHE A 83 -3.38 -16.64 -0.83
C PHE A 83 -2.45 -16.98 -1.99
N LYS A 84 -1.62 -18.02 -1.87
CA LYS A 84 -0.68 -18.41 -2.92
C LYS A 84 -1.37 -18.63 -4.27
N SER A 85 -2.40 -19.45 -4.29
CA SER A 85 -3.12 -19.79 -5.54
C SER A 85 -3.87 -18.59 -6.13
N SER A 86 -4.43 -17.74 -5.27
CA SER A 86 -5.16 -16.54 -5.70
C SER A 86 -4.21 -15.48 -6.26
N LEU A 87 -3.07 -15.26 -5.61
CA LEU A 87 -2.01 -14.38 -6.11
C LEU A 87 -1.46 -14.88 -7.45
N GLN A 88 -1.16 -16.17 -7.55
CA GLN A 88 -0.69 -16.75 -8.81
C GLN A 88 -1.70 -16.52 -9.94
N ARG A 89 -2.99 -16.80 -9.68
CA ARG A 89 -4.05 -16.57 -10.66
C ARG A 89 -4.20 -15.11 -11.07
N LEU A 90 -4.07 -14.20 -10.10
CA LEU A 90 -4.08 -12.75 -10.36
C LEU A 90 -2.92 -12.34 -11.28
N ILE A 91 -1.71 -12.85 -11.02
CA ILE A 91 -0.51 -12.58 -11.82
C ILE A 91 -0.64 -13.18 -13.22
N ASP A 92 -1.04 -14.43 -13.34
CA ASP A 92 -1.04 -15.15 -14.60
C ASP A 92 -2.11 -14.64 -15.57
N ILE A 93 -3.29 -14.31 -15.06
CA ILE A 93 -4.46 -13.97 -15.88
C ILE A 93 -5.12 -12.68 -15.43
N GLY A 94 -5.26 -12.47 -14.12
CA GLY A 94 -6.13 -11.45 -13.55
C GLY A 94 -5.73 -10.04 -13.94
N MET A 95 -4.46 -9.71 -13.83
CA MET A 95 -3.93 -8.37 -14.17
C MET A 95 -4.27 -7.98 -15.61
N GLU A 96 -4.07 -8.89 -16.56
CA GLU A 96 -4.39 -8.63 -17.97
C GLU A 96 -5.89 -8.48 -18.19
N ARG A 97 -6.70 -9.39 -17.60
CA ARG A 97 -8.16 -9.38 -17.74
C ARG A 97 -8.82 -8.16 -17.10
N ILE A 98 -8.30 -7.69 -15.98
CA ILE A 98 -8.85 -6.52 -15.28
C ILE A 98 -8.48 -5.22 -15.99
N PHE A 99 -7.20 -5.03 -16.37
CA PHE A 99 -6.71 -3.73 -16.84
C PHE A 99 -6.67 -3.60 -18.36
N ILE A 100 -6.47 -4.66 -19.11
CA ILE A 100 -6.24 -4.58 -20.57
C ILE A 100 -7.40 -5.12 -21.38
N SER A 101 -7.89 -6.32 -21.06
CA SER A 101 -8.90 -7.00 -21.89
C SER A 101 -10.25 -6.28 -21.81
N PRO A 102 -10.72 -5.63 -22.87
CA PRO A 102 -12.00 -4.93 -22.88
C PRO A 102 -13.19 -5.86 -23.16
N ASN A 103 -12.96 -7.13 -23.42
CA ASN A 103 -14.01 -8.01 -23.93
C ASN A 103 -14.99 -8.39 -22.82
N LYS A 104 -16.25 -7.96 -22.95
CA LYS A 104 -17.33 -8.28 -22.01
C LYS A 104 -17.60 -9.79 -21.93
N ASP A 105 -17.38 -10.52 -23.03
CA ASP A 105 -17.63 -11.96 -23.10
C ASP A 105 -16.61 -12.79 -22.32
N ASP A 106 -15.44 -12.23 -22.03
CA ASP A 106 -14.42 -12.85 -21.20
C ASP A 106 -14.72 -12.78 -19.69
N ALA A 107 -15.49 -11.77 -19.26
CA ALA A 107 -15.87 -11.60 -17.86
C ALA A 107 -17.14 -12.37 -17.54
N LYS A 108 -16.98 -13.65 -17.15
CA LYS A 108 -18.12 -14.48 -16.72
C LYS A 108 -18.68 -14.11 -15.34
N ASN A 109 -17.95 -13.30 -14.56
CA ASN A 109 -18.39 -12.79 -13.28
C ASN A 109 -18.72 -11.29 -13.42
N GLN A 110 -19.91 -10.91 -12.95
CA GLN A 110 -20.41 -9.52 -12.98
C GLN A 110 -19.48 -8.54 -12.24
N LEU A 111 -18.75 -9.01 -11.22
CA LEU A 111 -17.80 -8.19 -10.46
C LEU A 111 -16.77 -7.51 -11.37
N VAL A 112 -16.18 -8.25 -12.31
CA VAL A 112 -15.13 -7.71 -13.21
C VAL A 112 -15.69 -6.62 -14.12
N LEU A 113 -16.93 -6.79 -14.60
CA LEU A 113 -17.60 -5.76 -15.39
C LEU A 113 -17.87 -4.48 -14.58
N GLN A 114 -18.34 -4.63 -13.34
CA GLN A 114 -18.61 -3.52 -12.43
C GLN A 114 -17.31 -2.83 -11.99
N LEU A 115 -16.26 -3.60 -11.70
CA LEU A 115 -14.94 -3.07 -11.41
C LEU A 115 -14.41 -2.21 -12.56
N ARG A 116 -14.54 -2.69 -13.80
CA ARG A 116 -14.10 -1.94 -14.97
C ARG A 116 -14.93 -0.66 -15.18
N SER A 117 -16.25 -0.72 -14.99
CA SER A 117 -17.10 0.48 -15.04
C SER A 117 -16.66 1.50 -13.99
N CYS A 118 -16.44 1.04 -12.75
CA CYS A 118 -15.93 1.88 -11.67
C CYS A 118 -14.57 2.52 -12.02
N MET A 119 -13.64 1.76 -12.57
CA MET A 119 -12.33 2.29 -12.98
C MET A 119 -12.44 3.33 -14.11
N ILE A 120 -13.33 3.11 -15.09
CA ILE A 120 -13.54 4.05 -16.20
C ILE A 120 -14.17 5.35 -15.68
N GLU A 121 -15.24 5.24 -14.90
CA GLU A 121 -15.97 6.38 -14.34
C GLU A 121 -15.11 7.25 -13.41
N ASN A 122 -14.21 6.60 -12.65
CA ASN A 122 -13.37 7.26 -11.65
C ASN A 122 -11.90 7.37 -12.08
N ARG A 123 -11.59 7.19 -13.36
CA ARG A 123 -10.22 7.16 -13.89
C ARG A 123 -9.38 8.36 -13.46
N ALA A 124 -9.97 9.55 -13.49
CA ALA A 124 -9.30 10.78 -13.08
C ALA A 124 -9.15 10.94 -11.55
N LEU A 125 -9.81 10.11 -10.77
CA LEU A 125 -9.81 10.18 -9.30
C LEU A 125 -8.97 9.09 -8.64
N ILE A 126 -8.66 7.99 -9.32
CA ILE A 126 -7.87 6.89 -8.75
C ILE A 126 -6.39 7.23 -8.80
N ASP A 127 -5.75 7.41 -7.64
CA ASP A 127 -4.31 7.65 -7.50
C ASP A 127 -3.54 6.39 -7.11
N GLN A 128 -4.25 5.41 -6.52
CA GLN A 128 -3.65 4.17 -6.06
C GLN A 128 -4.56 2.98 -6.34
N VAL A 129 -3.98 1.88 -6.82
CA VAL A 129 -4.58 0.54 -6.83
C VAL A 129 -3.94 -0.26 -5.70
N CYS A 130 -4.75 -0.75 -4.77
CA CYS A 130 -4.31 -1.52 -3.61
C CYS A 130 -4.90 -2.94 -3.66
N PHE A 131 -4.05 -3.95 -3.86
CA PHE A 131 -4.44 -5.35 -3.67
C PHE A 131 -4.39 -5.68 -2.18
N ARG A 132 -5.55 -5.91 -1.59
CA ARG A 132 -5.70 -6.15 -0.16
C ARG A 132 -6.15 -7.59 0.12
N PHE A 133 -5.28 -8.32 0.80
CA PHE A 133 -5.49 -9.72 1.19
C PHE A 133 -6.02 -9.78 2.62
N VAL A 134 -7.29 -10.12 2.78
CA VAL A 134 -8.02 -10.06 4.05
C VAL A 134 -8.26 -11.46 4.59
N PHE A 135 -7.88 -11.71 5.84
CA PHE A 135 -8.02 -13.01 6.49
C PHE A 135 -8.17 -12.87 8.03
N THR A 136 -8.23 -13.98 8.78
CA THR A 136 -8.34 -13.96 10.25
C THR A 136 -6.99 -14.22 10.96
N GLY A 137 -5.91 -14.38 10.20
CA GLY A 137 -4.58 -14.63 10.72
C GLY A 137 -3.77 -13.37 10.99
N ASP A 138 -2.51 -13.55 11.35
CA ASP A 138 -1.56 -12.47 11.59
C ASP A 138 -0.96 -11.95 10.27
N PRO A 139 -1.20 -10.69 9.90
CA PRO A 139 -0.59 -10.08 8.72
C PRO A 139 0.94 -10.11 8.71
N ALA A 140 1.57 -10.05 9.89
CA ALA A 140 3.02 -10.11 10.00
C ALA A 140 3.58 -11.48 9.59
N GLU A 141 2.85 -12.56 9.77
CA GLU A 141 3.24 -13.88 9.26
C GLU A 141 3.14 -13.96 7.73
N ALA A 142 2.09 -13.37 7.14
CA ALA A 142 1.94 -13.27 5.70
C ALA A 142 3.09 -12.45 5.06
N GLU A 143 3.43 -11.32 5.67
CA GLU A 143 4.54 -10.46 5.26
C GLU A 143 5.92 -11.14 5.32
N ARG A 144 6.11 -12.13 6.20
CA ARG A 144 7.35 -12.91 6.33
C ARG A 144 7.43 -14.11 5.38
N SER A 145 6.35 -14.45 4.73
CA SER A 145 6.30 -15.60 3.85
C SER A 145 7.13 -15.35 2.59
N GLN A 146 8.23 -16.07 2.42
CA GLN A 146 9.08 -15.95 1.23
C GLN A 146 8.32 -16.24 -0.07
N VAL A 147 7.34 -17.15 -0.01
CA VAL A 147 6.51 -17.49 -1.17
C VAL A 147 5.60 -16.33 -1.55
N LEU A 148 4.95 -15.69 -0.57
CA LEU A 148 4.09 -14.54 -0.83
C LEU A 148 4.90 -13.30 -1.22
N ASP A 149 6.10 -13.15 -0.65
CA ASP A 149 7.03 -12.04 -0.98
C ASP A 149 7.43 -12.11 -2.47
N LYS A 150 7.80 -13.30 -2.95
CA LYS A 150 8.12 -13.50 -4.37
C LYS A 150 6.92 -13.24 -5.28
N LEU A 151 5.73 -13.75 -4.93
CA LEU A 151 4.53 -13.50 -5.71
C LEU A 151 4.12 -12.02 -5.70
N ARG A 152 4.41 -11.29 -4.62
CA ARG A 152 4.21 -9.84 -4.57
C ARG A 152 5.15 -9.13 -5.54
N GLU A 153 6.44 -9.51 -5.58
CA GLU A 153 7.39 -8.98 -6.57
C GLU A 153 6.91 -9.26 -8.00
N ASP A 154 6.43 -10.47 -8.27
CA ASP A 154 5.89 -10.84 -9.58
C ASP A 154 4.65 -10.02 -9.94
N LEU A 155 3.78 -9.70 -8.98
CA LEU A 155 2.63 -8.81 -9.16
C LEU A 155 3.08 -7.35 -9.43
N GLU A 156 4.07 -6.86 -8.69
CA GLU A 156 4.66 -5.53 -8.88
C GLU A 156 5.30 -5.39 -10.27
N ASN A 157 5.92 -6.44 -10.79
CA ASN A 157 6.44 -6.50 -12.16
C ASN A 157 5.34 -6.37 -13.23
N LYS A 158 4.07 -6.64 -12.89
CA LYS A 158 2.91 -6.44 -13.77
C LYS A 158 2.30 -5.03 -13.68
N LYS A 159 2.89 -4.12 -12.91
CA LYS A 159 2.40 -2.74 -12.75
C LYS A 159 2.22 -2.02 -14.09
N PHE A 160 3.02 -2.35 -15.10
CA PHE A 160 2.89 -1.77 -16.44
C PHE A 160 1.48 -1.94 -17.05
N LEU A 161 0.73 -3.01 -16.67
CA LEU A 161 -0.66 -3.19 -17.12
C LEU A 161 -1.61 -2.15 -16.49
N ILE A 162 -1.34 -1.76 -15.24
CA ILE A 162 -2.05 -0.65 -14.57
C ILE A 162 -1.72 0.66 -15.30
N ASP A 163 -0.44 0.90 -15.57
CA ASP A 163 0.03 2.11 -16.27
C ASP A 163 -0.54 2.21 -17.70
N GLN A 164 -0.74 1.08 -18.39
CA GLN A 164 -1.42 1.03 -19.68
C GLN A 164 -2.91 1.38 -19.59
N PHE A 165 -3.58 1.05 -18.49
CA PHE A 165 -4.97 1.46 -18.28
C PHE A 165 -5.07 2.94 -17.89
N PHE A 166 -4.21 3.42 -17.00
CA PHE A 166 -4.19 4.80 -16.50
C PHE A 166 -3.12 5.65 -17.20
N THR A 167 -3.26 5.82 -18.54
CA THR A 167 -2.23 6.48 -19.39
C THR A 167 -2.00 7.95 -19.04
N ASP A 168 -2.99 8.63 -18.44
CA ASP A 168 -2.96 10.07 -18.28
C ASP A 168 -2.16 10.51 -17.04
N ARG A 169 -1.83 9.57 -16.15
CA ARG A 169 -1.09 9.84 -14.91
C ARG A 169 -0.54 8.55 -14.29
N PRO A 170 0.54 8.65 -13.50
CA PRO A 170 1.04 7.51 -12.75
C PRO A 170 0.05 7.12 -11.64
N VAL A 171 -0.28 5.82 -11.55
CA VAL A 171 -1.06 5.24 -10.48
C VAL A 171 -0.16 4.32 -9.65
N THR A 172 -0.20 4.45 -8.33
CA THR A 172 0.63 3.64 -7.44
C THR A 172 0.00 2.25 -7.25
N LEU A 173 0.83 1.21 -7.26
CA LEU A 173 0.45 -0.14 -6.89
C LEU A 173 0.89 -0.42 -5.45
N VAL A 174 -0.03 -0.91 -4.63
CA VAL A 174 0.23 -1.37 -3.25
C VAL A 174 -0.32 -2.77 -3.06
N VAL A 175 0.41 -3.60 -2.31
CA VAL A 175 -0.03 -4.94 -1.89
C VAL A 175 0.06 -5.02 -0.38
N GLU A 176 -1.05 -5.35 0.29
CA GLU A 176 -1.09 -5.42 1.76
C GLU A 176 -1.91 -6.60 2.27
N PHE A 177 -1.52 -7.10 3.45
CA PHE A 177 -2.26 -8.13 4.18
C PHE A 177 -2.98 -7.49 5.38
N ARG A 178 -4.25 -7.88 5.62
CA ARG A 178 -5.08 -7.35 6.70
C ARG A 178 -5.76 -8.46 7.49
N SER A 179 -5.74 -8.33 8.80
CA SER A 179 -6.56 -9.16 9.69
C SER A 179 -7.87 -8.48 10.04
N VAL A 180 -8.96 -9.24 10.07
CA VAL A 180 -10.27 -8.76 10.54
C VAL A 180 -10.41 -8.81 12.06
N ASP A 181 -9.61 -9.61 12.74
CA ASP A 181 -9.73 -9.80 14.19
C ASP A 181 -9.05 -8.70 15.01
N GLY A 182 -8.59 -7.63 14.35
CA GLY A 182 -7.89 -6.52 15.00
C GLY A 182 -6.62 -6.94 15.74
N LYS A 183 -6.16 -8.16 15.52
CA LYS A 183 -4.86 -8.64 15.97
C LYS A 183 -3.77 -7.95 15.14
N VAL A 184 -3.61 -6.66 15.41
CA VAL A 184 -2.30 -6.07 15.33
C VAL A 184 -1.58 -6.66 16.53
N GLY A 185 -1.15 -7.91 16.42
CA GLY A 185 -0.19 -8.44 17.34
C GLY A 185 1.01 -7.51 17.35
N PRO A 186 1.73 -7.37 18.45
CA PRO A 186 3.04 -6.77 18.39
C PRO A 186 3.73 -7.52 17.25
N VAL A 187 4.19 -6.79 16.26
CA VAL A 187 4.96 -7.36 15.15
C VAL A 187 6.14 -8.06 15.79
N ALA A 188 5.98 -9.36 16.10
CA ALA A 188 7.07 -10.17 16.59
C ALA A 188 7.99 -10.37 15.38
N ASP A 189 8.94 -9.47 15.31
CA ASP A 189 9.89 -9.31 14.25
C ASP A 189 10.86 -10.49 14.26
N THR A 190 10.60 -11.49 13.43
CA THR A 190 11.59 -12.53 13.14
C THR A 190 12.32 -12.29 11.81
N LYS A 191 11.93 -11.32 10.99
CA LYS A 191 12.84 -10.66 10.05
C LYS A 191 13.66 -9.66 10.86
N LYS A 192 14.98 -9.68 10.75
CA LYS A 192 15.90 -8.70 11.35
C LYS A 192 15.22 -7.35 11.41
N THR A 193 14.86 -6.93 12.63
CA THR A 193 14.32 -5.60 12.87
C THR A 193 15.24 -4.63 12.18
N ARG A 194 14.75 -3.95 11.13
CA ARG A 194 15.59 -3.07 10.34
C ARG A 194 15.94 -1.88 11.19
N VAL A 195 17.20 -1.77 11.52
CA VAL A 195 17.76 -0.74 12.39
C VAL A 195 18.76 0.05 11.58
N TYR A 196 18.65 1.37 11.64
CA TYR A 196 19.53 2.29 10.94
C TYR A 196 20.13 3.28 11.93
N ASP A 197 21.40 3.57 11.80
CA ASP A 197 22.07 4.59 12.57
C ASP A 197 22.08 5.90 11.75
N LEU A 198 21.41 6.93 12.25
CA LEU A 198 21.26 8.23 11.59
C LEU A 198 22.06 9.29 12.34
N ALA A 199 22.94 10.00 11.64
CA ALA A 199 23.63 11.16 12.18
C ALA A 199 22.72 12.39 12.03
N LEU A 200 22.12 12.83 13.15
CA LEU A 200 21.33 14.05 13.24
C LEU A 200 22.19 15.17 13.85
N THR A 201 22.21 16.33 13.20
CA THR A 201 22.85 17.55 13.70
C THR A 201 21.82 18.61 14.10
N ASP A 202 22.20 19.55 14.93
CA ASP A 202 21.34 20.65 15.40
C ASP A 202 20.00 20.17 15.96
N LEU A 203 20.09 19.24 16.90
CA LEU A 203 18.96 18.48 17.41
C LEU A 203 18.14 19.25 18.46
N LEU A 204 16.84 19.30 18.23
CA LEU A 204 15.82 19.62 19.24
C LEU A 204 15.05 18.33 19.61
N THR A 205 14.85 18.11 20.91
CA THR A 205 14.04 17.00 21.41
C THR A 205 12.85 17.55 22.20
N GLN A 206 11.65 17.06 21.87
CA GLN A 206 10.40 17.46 22.54
C GLN A 206 9.63 16.20 22.97
N ALA A 207 9.21 16.18 24.24
CA ALA A 207 8.32 15.15 24.76
C ALA A 207 6.86 15.45 24.37
N GLY A 208 6.15 14.44 23.94
CA GLY A 208 4.72 14.48 23.64
C GLY A 208 3.87 14.17 24.88
N PRO A 209 2.54 14.44 24.83
CA PRO A 209 1.64 14.31 25.97
C PRO A 209 1.35 12.86 26.39
N HIS A 210 1.61 11.87 25.53
CA HIS A 210 1.32 10.45 25.77
C HIS A 210 2.59 9.59 25.88
N GLY A 211 3.74 10.19 26.14
CA GLY A 211 5.01 9.49 26.30
C GLY A 211 5.81 9.35 25.01
N GLU A 212 5.33 9.92 23.89
CA GLU A 212 6.09 10.00 22.64
C GLU A 212 7.26 10.99 22.77
N THR A 213 8.27 10.79 21.95
CA THR A 213 9.38 11.77 21.84
C THR A 213 9.58 12.15 20.37
N MET A 214 9.61 13.44 20.12
CA MET A 214 9.92 13.99 18.81
C MET A 214 11.37 14.51 18.78
N HIS A 215 12.11 14.11 17.77
CA HIS A 215 13.45 14.61 17.47
C HIS A 215 13.44 15.39 16.17
N ILE A 216 13.96 16.60 16.16
CA ILE A 216 14.05 17.48 15.00
C ILE A 216 15.52 17.81 14.77
N GLY A 217 16.00 17.64 13.57
CA GLY A 217 17.40 17.93 13.23
C GLY A 217 17.67 17.81 11.73
N PHE A 218 18.91 18.07 11.33
CA PHE A 218 19.35 17.89 9.96
C PHE A 218 19.94 16.51 9.74
N ILE A 219 19.67 15.92 8.59
CA ILE A 219 20.15 14.61 8.17
C ILE A 219 20.65 14.67 6.72
N ARG A 220 21.64 13.86 6.39
CA ARG A 220 22.07 13.74 5.00
C ARG A 220 21.03 12.99 4.18
N LEU A 221 20.69 13.52 3.01
CA LEU A 221 19.72 12.89 2.10
C LEU A 221 20.16 11.49 1.64
N VAL A 222 21.47 11.24 1.55
CA VAL A 222 22.01 9.92 1.19
C VAL A 222 21.68 8.83 2.22
N ASP A 223 21.59 9.19 3.51
CA ASP A 223 21.20 8.24 4.57
C ASP A 223 19.72 7.84 4.43
N LEU A 224 18.85 8.80 4.07
CA LEU A 224 17.44 8.52 3.76
C LEU A 224 17.28 7.68 2.51
N ASN A 225 18.07 7.94 1.47
CA ASN A 225 18.07 7.11 0.26
C ASN A 225 18.54 5.69 0.54
N ALA A 226 19.50 5.49 1.44
CA ALA A 226 19.96 4.15 1.86
C ALA A 226 18.81 3.37 2.55
N ILE A 227 18.04 4.01 3.44
CA ILE A 227 16.85 3.42 4.06
C ILE A 227 15.81 3.06 2.99
N HIS A 228 15.51 3.98 2.08
CA HIS A 228 14.54 3.76 1.00
C HIS A 228 14.95 2.58 0.11
N ARG A 229 16.21 2.48 -0.29
CA ARG A 229 16.70 1.36 -1.11
C ARG A 229 16.61 0.01 -0.41
N ASP A 230 16.84 -0.02 0.91
CA ASP A 230 16.78 -1.25 1.69
C ASP A 230 15.35 -1.65 2.04
N MET A 231 14.47 -0.70 2.33
CA MET A 231 13.09 -0.96 2.74
C MET A 231 12.10 -1.01 1.57
N GLY A 232 12.43 -0.38 0.43
CA GLY A 232 11.52 -0.28 -0.71
C GLY A 232 10.18 0.37 -0.33
N GLN A 233 9.07 -0.20 -0.81
CA GLN A 233 7.72 0.31 -0.56
C GLN A 233 7.34 0.34 0.93
N ARG A 234 7.93 -0.52 1.75
CA ARG A 234 7.70 -0.53 3.21
C ARG A 234 8.06 0.78 3.88
N PHE A 235 8.98 1.54 3.31
CA PHE A 235 9.35 2.85 3.84
C PHE A 235 8.18 3.84 3.79
N PHE A 236 7.26 3.67 2.82
CA PHE A 236 6.13 4.56 2.58
C PHE A 236 4.80 4.08 3.19
N GLU A 237 4.74 2.92 3.84
CA GLU A 237 3.49 2.30 4.35
C GLU A 237 2.63 3.21 5.24
N ARG A 238 3.24 4.18 5.93
CA ARG A 238 2.54 5.15 6.79
C ARG A 238 2.47 6.55 6.19
N ASN A 239 2.88 6.71 4.94
CA ASN A 239 2.85 8.02 4.29
C ASN A 239 1.42 8.38 3.89
N ILE A 240 0.82 9.34 4.59
CA ILE A 240 -0.56 9.78 4.36
C ILE A 240 -0.78 10.47 3.00
N ARG A 241 0.30 10.87 2.32
CA ARG A 241 0.30 11.52 1.00
C ARG A 241 0.93 10.68 -0.09
N TYR A 242 1.36 9.46 0.21
CA TYR A 242 1.89 8.54 -0.78
C TYR A 242 0.74 8.10 -1.69
N GLY A 243 0.76 8.54 -2.93
CA GLY A 243 -0.34 8.35 -3.89
C GLY A 243 -1.19 9.60 -4.17
N LEU A 244 -1.08 10.67 -3.38
CA LEU A 244 -1.59 11.98 -3.80
C LEU A 244 -0.64 12.51 -4.88
N GLY A 245 -1.10 12.51 -6.13
CA GLY A 245 -0.39 12.75 -7.37
C GLY A 245 0.90 13.53 -7.25
N ASN A 246 1.98 12.97 -7.74
CA ASN A 246 3.27 13.65 -7.83
C ASN A 246 3.07 14.93 -8.65
N SER A 247 3.07 16.08 -8.01
CA SER A 247 3.11 17.34 -8.73
C SER A 247 4.43 17.36 -9.53
N GLU A 248 4.37 17.18 -10.84
CA GLU A 248 5.54 17.26 -11.71
C GLU A 248 6.33 18.56 -11.50
N ALA A 249 5.65 19.64 -11.12
CA ALA A 249 6.29 20.90 -10.81
C ALA A 249 7.20 20.80 -9.58
N VAL A 250 6.76 20.11 -8.52
CA VAL A 250 7.56 19.89 -7.30
C VAL A 250 8.75 18.98 -7.60
N ASN A 251 8.53 17.87 -8.30
CA ASN A 251 9.61 16.94 -8.66
C ASN A 251 10.65 17.62 -9.55
N ARG A 252 10.22 18.44 -10.52
CA ARG A 252 11.14 19.25 -11.35
C ARG A 252 11.93 20.26 -10.53
N ALA A 253 11.31 20.90 -9.53
CA ALA A 253 12.00 21.84 -8.65
C ALA A 253 13.06 21.12 -7.81
N ILE A 254 12.74 19.95 -7.22
CA ILE A 254 13.67 19.11 -6.46
C ILE A 254 14.83 18.66 -7.35
N SER A 255 14.55 18.12 -8.55
CA SER A 255 15.56 17.67 -9.50
C SER A 255 16.50 18.81 -9.92
N ARG A 256 15.95 20.02 -10.15
CA ARG A 256 16.75 21.20 -10.48
C ARG A 256 17.69 21.58 -9.32
N ALA A 257 17.18 21.62 -8.10
CA ALA A 257 17.99 21.92 -6.93
C ALA A 257 19.13 20.90 -6.74
N LEU A 258 18.83 19.60 -6.86
CA LEU A 258 19.82 18.53 -6.80
C LEU A 258 20.89 18.68 -7.90
N LYS A 259 20.48 19.04 -9.12
CA LYS A 259 21.41 19.30 -10.23
C LYS A 259 22.35 20.46 -9.91
N GLN A 260 21.82 21.59 -9.48
CA GLN A 260 22.61 22.78 -9.14
C GLN A 260 23.61 22.53 -8.00
N ILE A 261 23.22 21.69 -7.01
CA ILE A 261 24.08 21.36 -5.87
C ILE A 261 25.13 20.32 -6.25
N VAL A 262 24.73 19.23 -6.94
CA VAL A 262 25.58 18.03 -7.09
C VAL A 262 26.38 18.07 -8.39
N LEU A 263 25.78 18.49 -9.50
CA LEU A 263 26.41 18.46 -10.82
C LEU A 263 27.06 19.77 -11.20
N ASP A 264 26.32 20.88 -11.03
CA ASP A 264 26.78 22.19 -11.45
C ASP A 264 27.66 22.88 -10.38
N GLY A 265 27.51 22.49 -9.12
CA GLY A 265 28.25 23.07 -7.99
C GLY A 265 27.97 24.57 -7.76
N THR A 266 26.86 25.07 -8.28
CA THR A 266 26.48 26.49 -8.22
C THR A 266 25.81 26.89 -6.90
N GLU A 267 25.27 25.90 -6.18
CA GLU A 267 24.58 26.10 -4.91
C GLU A 267 25.18 25.21 -3.81
N PRO A 268 25.34 25.73 -2.58
CA PRO A 268 25.80 24.90 -1.47
C PRO A 268 24.72 23.93 -0.99
N PRO A 269 25.06 22.70 -0.52
CA PRO A 269 24.10 21.70 -0.06
C PRO A 269 23.11 22.19 1.01
N ALA A 270 23.52 23.12 1.86
CA ALA A 270 22.68 23.68 2.91
C ALA A 270 21.44 24.40 2.36
N VAL A 271 21.50 24.97 1.16
CA VAL A 271 20.35 25.65 0.51
C VAL A 271 19.15 24.73 0.34
N PHE A 272 19.38 23.44 0.16
CA PHE A 272 18.29 22.47 0.04
C PHE A 272 17.38 22.46 1.28
N ALA A 273 17.94 22.59 2.48
CA ALA A 273 17.18 22.57 3.72
C ALA A 273 16.24 23.79 3.85
N PHE A 274 16.61 24.96 3.31
CA PHE A 274 15.78 26.16 3.34
C PHE A 274 14.63 26.15 2.33
N ASN A 275 14.77 25.38 1.25
CA ASN A 275 13.80 25.31 0.17
C ASN A 275 12.92 24.03 0.26
N HIS A 276 13.00 23.29 1.38
CA HIS A 276 12.37 22.01 1.58
C HIS A 276 11.43 22.01 2.79
N ASN A 277 10.25 21.39 2.63
CA ASN A 277 9.23 21.33 3.71
C ASN A 277 9.55 20.30 4.81
N GLY A 278 10.77 19.78 4.84
CA GLY A 278 11.18 18.77 5.80
C GLY A 278 10.68 17.35 5.46
N ILE A 279 11.25 16.39 6.17
CA ILE A 279 10.90 14.97 6.09
C ILE A 279 10.49 14.51 7.48
N THR A 280 9.38 13.79 7.58
CA THR A 280 8.91 13.24 8.84
C THR A 280 8.97 11.72 8.79
N LEU A 281 9.68 11.15 9.77
CA LEU A 281 9.76 9.71 9.98
C LEU A 281 9.03 9.34 11.27
N PHE A 282 8.30 8.24 11.23
CA PHE A 282 7.91 7.49 12.42
C PHE A 282 8.94 6.38 12.61
N ALA A 283 9.31 6.09 13.85
CA ALA A 283 10.09 4.91 14.21
C ALA A 283 9.49 4.24 15.44
N GLU A 284 9.52 2.92 15.49
CA GLU A 284 9.01 2.15 16.64
C GLU A 284 9.87 2.39 17.90
N LYS A 285 11.17 2.61 17.69
CA LYS A 285 12.12 2.93 18.74
C LYS A 285 13.19 3.85 18.22
N VAL A 286 13.57 4.83 19.02
CA VAL A 286 14.68 5.74 18.77
C VAL A 286 15.60 5.73 19.99
N GLU A 287 16.86 5.40 19.78
CA GLU A 287 17.88 5.36 20.83
C GLU A 287 19.08 6.22 20.41
N ARG A 288 19.57 7.02 21.32
CA ARG A 288 20.83 7.75 21.10
C ARG A 288 22.01 6.85 21.50
N ALA A 289 22.90 6.59 20.55
CA ALA A 289 24.09 5.80 20.77
C ALA A 289 25.31 6.41 20.03
N ASN A 290 26.37 6.69 20.75
CA ASN A 290 27.66 7.14 20.17
C ASN A 290 27.54 8.38 19.22
N GLY A 291 26.67 9.31 19.55
CA GLY A 291 26.47 10.52 18.72
C GLY A 291 25.56 10.34 17.49
N THR A 292 25.03 9.15 17.30
CA THR A 292 24.02 8.82 16.27
C THR A 292 22.70 8.45 16.90
N TYR A 293 21.65 8.46 16.09
CA TYR A 293 20.30 8.00 16.45
C TYR A 293 20.03 6.66 15.80
N ARG A 294 19.93 5.63 16.61
CA ARG A 294 19.50 4.30 16.18
C ARG A 294 17.99 4.28 16.07
N VAL A 295 17.49 4.20 14.84
CA VAL A 295 16.06 4.17 14.54
C VAL A 295 15.65 2.76 14.11
N THR A 296 14.62 2.25 14.78
CA THR A 296 14.08 0.91 14.56
C THR A 296 12.81 1.00 13.73
N ALA A 297 12.74 0.23 12.65
CA ALA A 297 11.60 0.13 11.75
C ALA A 297 11.04 1.49 11.29
N PRO A 298 11.89 2.39 10.70
CA PRO A 298 11.43 3.71 10.29
C PRO A 298 10.38 3.62 9.19
N ARG A 299 9.40 4.53 9.22
CA ARG A 299 8.38 4.72 8.19
C ARG A 299 8.28 6.20 7.85
N LEU A 300 8.23 6.49 6.58
CA LEU A 300 8.09 7.86 6.09
C LEU A 300 6.64 8.33 6.22
N LEU A 301 6.40 9.38 7.02
CA LEU A 301 5.08 10.01 7.13
C LEU A 301 4.89 11.15 6.13
N ASN A 302 5.97 11.89 5.84
CA ASN A 302 5.97 13.01 4.88
C ASN A 302 7.33 13.11 4.18
N GLY A 303 7.38 13.63 2.95
CA GLY A 303 8.59 13.82 2.15
C GLY A 303 8.83 12.75 1.08
N ALA A 304 7.80 11.98 0.70
CA ALA A 304 7.92 10.93 -0.30
C ALA A 304 8.47 11.43 -1.65
N GLN A 305 7.99 12.59 -2.13
CA GLN A 305 8.47 13.19 -3.38
C GLN A 305 9.98 13.46 -3.35
N THR A 306 10.49 13.96 -2.22
CA THR A 306 11.93 14.21 -2.07
C THR A 306 12.74 12.92 -2.14
N VAL A 307 12.30 11.89 -1.42
CA VAL A 307 13.02 10.61 -1.37
C VAL A 307 13.00 9.91 -2.72
N THR A 308 11.84 9.87 -3.40
CA THR A 308 11.71 9.23 -4.72
C THR A 308 12.49 9.99 -5.80
N THR A 309 12.34 11.32 -5.86
CA THR A 309 13.08 12.15 -6.83
C THR A 309 14.60 12.09 -6.60
N LEU A 310 15.05 12.04 -5.34
CA LEU A 310 16.46 11.83 -5.02
C LEU A 310 16.96 10.46 -5.52
N ALA A 311 16.18 9.40 -5.29
CA ALA A 311 16.55 8.06 -5.75
C ALA A 311 16.66 7.98 -7.28
N GLU A 312 15.71 8.57 -8.00
CA GLU A 312 15.73 8.70 -9.46
C GLU A 312 16.95 9.50 -9.94
N PHE A 313 17.20 10.66 -9.32
CA PHE A 313 18.36 11.50 -9.63
C PHE A 313 19.69 10.76 -9.48
N LEU A 314 19.87 10.05 -8.36
CA LEU A 314 21.08 9.27 -8.08
C LEU A 314 21.23 8.06 -8.99
N ASN A 315 20.13 7.47 -9.48
CA ASN A 315 20.19 6.38 -10.44
C ASN A 315 20.56 6.84 -11.86
N THR A 316 20.11 8.03 -12.23
CA THR A 316 20.35 8.61 -13.58
C THR A 316 21.74 9.21 -13.72
N ASN A 317 22.35 9.67 -12.61
CA ASN A 317 23.63 10.39 -12.60
C ASN A 317 24.74 9.61 -11.87
N LYS A 318 24.78 8.29 -12.07
CA LYS A 318 25.86 7.42 -11.57
C LYS A 318 27.12 7.59 -12.37
#